data_e8aac82cd2836c2b89a1b8557f370d36
#
_entry.id   e8aac82cd2836c2b89a1b8557f370d36
#
_cell.length_a   1.000
_cell.length_b   1.000
_cell.length_c   1.000
_cell.angle_alpha   90.00
_cell.angle_beta   90.00
_cell.angle_gamma   90.00
#
_symmetry.space_group_name_H-M   'P 1'
#
loop_
_entity.id
_entity.type
_entity.pdbx_description
1 polymer ?
#
loop_
_entity_poly.entity_id
_entity_poly.type
_entity_poly.pdbx_seq_one_letter_code
_entity_poly.pdbx_strand_id
1 'polypeptide(L)'
;PAEEGAGAKQFMARAGMFDNVDFVYSWHPATKNAVECNHSNAIMGANFYFKGVASHAGATPYLGRSALDAVELMNVGCNYLREHMIPEARIHYAYIDAGGTAPNVVQDHATIRYEVRSPWVYQVKELFERVKNVARGASIMTDTSVECELSMAFTEYLPNNALAKVADECLQEVGAPKWDDADYAMAKEFLNTYPETTMENIRAQIIETYGEDRLEEILEKPLDSEIHPFNPDKIKLTAGSTDVGDVGYAAPTLNINIATACVGNVGHSWQMVAQSCSPLAHK
;
A
#
# COMPACT_ATOMS: atom_id res chain seq x y z
N PRO A 1 11.00 7.25 -7.19
CA PRO A 1 12.15 6.74 -6.44
C PRO A 1 11.73 6.36 -5.02
N ALA A 2 12.13 5.16 -4.54
CA ALA A 2 11.92 4.67 -3.18
C ALA A 2 10.46 4.80 -2.66
N GLU A 3 9.48 4.63 -3.52
CA GLU A 3 8.05 4.76 -3.18
C GLU A 3 7.66 3.76 -2.08
N GLU A 4 7.99 2.49 -2.26
CA GLU A 4 7.65 1.39 -1.35
C GLU A 4 8.35 1.46 0.03
N GLY A 5 9.53 2.06 0.10
CA GLY A 5 10.35 1.98 1.31
C GLY A 5 10.49 3.27 2.11
N ALA A 6 10.45 4.42 1.46
CA ALA A 6 10.78 5.70 2.10
C ALA A 6 9.98 6.90 1.61
N GLY A 7 9.20 6.77 0.51
CA GLY A 7 8.40 7.86 -0.02
C GLY A 7 9.24 9.08 -0.43
N ALA A 8 10.20 8.90 -1.33
CA ALA A 8 11.15 9.94 -1.67
C ALA A 8 10.52 11.21 -2.25
N LYS A 9 9.34 11.09 -2.92
CA LYS A 9 8.71 12.23 -3.59
C LYS A 9 8.20 13.29 -2.60
N GLN A 10 7.81 12.93 -1.38
CA GLN A 10 7.49 13.90 -0.33
C GLN A 10 8.69 14.80 0.02
N PHE A 11 9.91 14.23 0.07
CA PHE A 11 11.12 15.01 0.33
C PHE A 11 11.49 15.87 -0.86
N MET A 12 11.28 15.39 -2.09
CA MET A 12 11.48 16.16 -3.32
C MET A 12 10.51 17.35 -3.38
N ALA A 13 9.23 17.14 -3.09
CA ALA A 13 8.22 18.21 -3.02
C ALA A 13 8.60 19.25 -1.96
N ARG A 14 8.95 18.80 -0.76
CA ARG A 14 9.38 19.68 0.33
C ARG A 14 10.67 20.47 0.01
N ALA A 15 11.55 19.91 -0.80
CA ALA A 15 12.77 20.60 -1.26
C ALA A 15 12.53 21.59 -2.41
N GLY A 16 11.27 21.80 -2.84
CA GLY A 16 10.91 22.71 -3.92
C GLY A 16 11.25 22.20 -5.32
N MET A 17 11.49 20.90 -5.48
CA MET A 17 11.89 20.35 -6.79
C MET A 17 10.79 20.45 -7.85
N PHE A 18 9.56 20.71 -7.45
CA PHE A 18 8.40 20.86 -8.34
C PHE A 18 7.89 22.31 -8.46
N ASP A 19 8.56 23.30 -7.83
CA ASP A 19 8.08 24.69 -7.78
C ASP A 19 8.01 25.38 -9.15
N ASN A 20 8.84 24.93 -10.11
CA ASN A 20 8.87 25.48 -11.49
C ASN A 20 8.42 24.45 -12.52
N VAL A 21 7.58 23.51 -12.14
CA VAL A 21 7.05 22.46 -13.00
C VAL A 21 5.58 22.77 -13.29
N ASP A 22 5.20 22.84 -14.57
CA ASP A 22 3.84 23.14 -14.98
C ASP A 22 2.87 21.99 -14.68
N PHE A 23 3.31 20.75 -14.87
CA PHE A 23 2.58 19.53 -14.52
C PHE A 23 3.53 18.32 -14.43
N VAL A 24 3.07 17.27 -13.75
CA VAL A 24 3.82 16.02 -13.58
C VAL A 24 3.00 14.85 -14.10
N TYR A 25 3.58 14.06 -14.99
CA TYR A 25 3.10 12.72 -15.32
C TYR A 25 3.93 11.68 -14.57
N SER A 26 3.23 10.77 -13.90
CA SER A 26 3.78 9.56 -13.32
C SER A 26 3.10 8.34 -13.94
N TRP A 27 3.68 7.18 -13.78
CA TRP A 27 3.04 5.93 -14.19
C TRP A 27 3.21 4.85 -13.14
N HIS A 28 2.31 3.88 -13.14
CA HIS A 28 2.33 2.75 -12.23
C HIS A 28 2.21 1.44 -13.03
N PRO A 29 3.08 0.43 -12.79
CA PRO A 29 2.89 -0.90 -13.34
C PRO A 29 1.57 -1.50 -12.83
N ALA A 30 0.77 -2.05 -13.75
CA ALA A 30 -0.57 -2.51 -13.45
C ALA A 30 -0.93 -3.74 -14.29
N THR A 31 -2.20 -4.14 -14.22
CA THR A 31 -2.76 -5.23 -15.02
C THR A 31 -3.66 -4.74 -16.15
N LYS A 32 -3.78 -3.41 -16.31
CA LYS A 32 -4.56 -2.76 -17.37
C LYS A 32 -3.92 -1.44 -17.78
N ASN A 33 -4.26 -0.97 -18.99
CA ASN A 33 -3.81 0.30 -19.54
C ASN A 33 -4.90 1.36 -19.41
N ALA A 34 -4.73 2.31 -18.52
CA ALA A 34 -5.74 3.34 -18.24
C ALA A 34 -5.13 4.58 -17.58
N VAL A 35 -5.81 5.69 -17.69
CA VAL A 35 -5.53 6.84 -16.82
C VAL A 35 -5.97 6.50 -15.39
N GLU A 36 -5.05 6.64 -14.43
CA GLU A 36 -5.38 6.48 -13.01
C GLU A 36 -5.74 7.86 -12.42
N CYS A 37 -7.02 8.09 -12.25
CA CYS A 37 -7.55 9.34 -11.73
C CYS A 37 -8.45 9.10 -10.50
N ASN A 38 -8.08 8.12 -9.67
CA ASN A 38 -8.78 7.81 -8.43
C ASN A 38 -8.14 8.54 -7.25
N HIS A 39 -8.95 8.83 -6.23
CA HIS A 39 -8.46 9.34 -4.95
C HIS A 39 -7.79 8.21 -4.16
N SER A 40 -6.56 8.42 -3.65
CA SER A 40 -5.89 7.46 -2.78
C SER A 40 -5.98 7.85 -1.32
N ASN A 41 -5.63 6.94 -0.41
CA ASN A 41 -5.52 7.26 1.01
C ASN A 41 -4.21 8.00 1.32
N ALA A 42 -4.28 8.92 2.29
CA ALA A 42 -3.11 9.37 3.04
C ALA A 42 -2.65 8.27 3.99
N ILE A 43 -1.38 8.31 4.41
CA ILE A 43 -0.78 7.32 5.32
C ILE A 43 0.21 7.99 6.28
N MET A 44 0.28 7.48 7.50
CA MET A 44 1.38 7.71 8.45
C MET A 44 1.84 6.37 9.02
N GLY A 45 3.15 6.12 8.96
CA GLY A 45 3.79 4.94 9.52
C GLY A 45 4.83 5.31 10.57
N ALA A 46 4.95 4.52 11.63
CA ALA A 46 5.93 4.69 12.68
C ALA A 46 6.38 3.38 13.30
N ASN A 47 7.61 3.38 13.79
CA ASN A 47 8.10 2.34 14.69
C ASN A 47 7.86 2.78 16.14
N PHE A 48 7.34 1.88 16.95
CA PHE A 48 7.18 2.03 18.39
C PHE A 48 8.20 1.13 19.08
N TYR A 49 9.13 1.74 19.80
CA TYR A 49 10.21 1.08 20.52
C TYR A 49 9.83 1.02 22.01
N PHE A 50 9.51 -0.17 22.49
CA PHE A 50 9.23 -0.40 23.90
C PHE A 50 10.52 -0.84 24.62
N LYS A 51 10.73 -0.31 25.82
CA LYS A 51 11.85 -0.66 26.70
C LYS A 51 11.33 -1.06 28.06
N GLY A 52 11.76 -2.21 28.51
CA GLY A 52 11.42 -2.82 29.81
C GLY A 52 12.65 -3.16 30.63
N VAL A 53 12.55 -4.21 31.44
CA VAL A 53 13.62 -4.71 32.32
C VAL A 53 13.69 -6.23 32.21
N ALA A 54 14.86 -6.76 31.82
CA ALA A 54 15.05 -8.20 31.75
C ALA A 54 15.09 -8.85 33.15
N SER A 55 14.56 -10.05 33.24
CA SER A 55 14.71 -10.91 34.43
C SER A 55 14.51 -12.39 34.06
N HIS A 56 14.83 -13.29 34.95
CA HIS A 56 14.53 -14.70 34.77
C HIS A 56 13.04 -14.95 35.00
N ALA A 57 12.28 -15.26 33.94
CA ALA A 57 10.81 -15.35 34.00
C ALA A 57 10.29 -16.43 34.95
N GLY A 58 11.08 -17.51 35.20
CA GLY A 58 10.68 -18.56 36.13
C GLY A 58 11.14 -18.34 37.58
N ALA A 59 12.26 -17.64 37.79
CA ALA A 59 12.87 -17.48 39.13
C ALA A 59 12.50 -16.14 39.80
N THR A 60 12.57 -15.04 39.04
CA THR A 60 12.41 -13.68 39.54
C THR A 60 11.58 -12.79 38.63
N PRO A 61 10.40 -13.24 38.13
CA PRO A 61 9.60 -12.48 37.17
C PRO A 61 9.20 -11.10 37.70
N TYR A 62 9.01 -10.97 39.00
CA TYR A 62 8.60 -9.71 39.66
C TYR A 62 9.65 -8.58 39.57
N LEU A 63 10.89 -8.89 39.19
CA LEU A 63 11.94 -7.90 38.93
C LEU A 63 11.93 -7.42 37.47
N GLY A 64 11.24 -8.13 36.58
CA GLY A 64 11.15 -7.82 35.17
C GLY A 64 10.01 -6.85 34.83
N ARG A 65 10.13 -6.24 33.63
CA ARG A 65 9.07 -5.45 32.99
C ARG A 65 9.12 -5.80 31.50
N SER A 66 8.09 -6.49 31.01
CA SER A 66 8.08 -7.03 29.66
C SER A 66 7.70 -5.96 28.61
N ALA A 67 8.64 -5.63 27.76
CA ALA A 67 8.39 -4.80 26.59
C ALA A 67 7.48 -5.52 25.57
N LEU A 68 7.58 -6.85 25.49
CA LEU A 68 6.72 -7.66 24.64
C LEU A 68 5.26 -7.58 25.10
N ASP A 69 4.99 -7.70 26.40
CA ASP A 69 3.62 -7.58 26.94
C ASP A 69 3.04 -6.18 26.63
N ALA A 70 3.87 -5.13 26.66
CA ALA A 70 3.44 -3.79 26.28
C ALA A 70 3.01 -3.73 24.80
N VAL A 71 3.75 -4.37 23.89
CA VAL A 71 3.38 -4.48 22.47
C VAL A 71 2.08 -5.27 22.30
N GLU A 72 1.92 -6.38 23.01
CA GLU A 72 0.67 -7.18 22.98
C GLU A 72 -0.54 -6.34 23.43
N LEU A 73 -0.42 -5.59 24.52
CA LEU A 73 -1.47 -4.69 24.99
C LEU A 73 -1.76 -3.55 24.01
N MET A 74 -0.72 -3.00 23.35
CA MET A 74 -0.90 -2.03 22.27
C MET A 74 -1.72 -2.62 21.12
N ASN A 75 -1.41 -3.85 20.69
CA ASN A 75 -2.15 -4.54 19.64
C ASN A 75 -3.61 -4.75 20.00
N VAL A 76 -3.90 -5.19 21.23
CA VAL A 76 -5.26 -5.34 21.74
C VAL A 76 -5.99 -3.98 21.76
N GLY A 77 -5.36 -2.94 22.30
CA GLY A 77 -5.93 -1.60 22.34
C GLY A 77 -6.24 -1.03 20.94
N CYS A 78 -5.34 -1.22 19.99
CA CYS A 78 -5.57 -0.83 18.59
C CYS A 78 -6.69 -1.65 17.93
N ASN A 79 -6.87 -2.93 18.29
CA ASN A 79 -7.99 -3.73 17.81
C ASN A 79 -9.34 -3.18 18.30
N TYR A 80 -9.44 -2.73 19.56
CA TYR A 80 -10.63 -2.03 20.04
C TYR A 80 -10.80 -0.65 19.38
N LEU A 81 -9.71 0.06 19.08
CA LEU A 81 -9.78 1.35 18.38
C LEU A 81 -10.42 1.23 16.99
N ARG A 82 -10.29 0.07 16.32
CA ARG A 82 -10.89 -0.16 14.99
C ARG A 82 -12.41 -0.04 14.97
N GLU A 83 -13.10 -0.33 16.08
CA GLU A 83 -14.54 -0.12 16.19
C GLU A 83 -14.95 1.37 16.12
N HIS A 84 -14.01 2.27 16.43
CA HIS A 84 -14.27 3.69 16.61
C HIS A 84 -13.52 4.56 15.60
N MET A 85 -13.31 4.06 14.40
CA MET A 85 -12.75 4.79 13.25
C MET A 85 -13.70 4.72 12.06
N ILE A 86 -13.52 5.60 11.08
CA ILE A 86 -14.34 5.59 9.86
C ILE A 86 -14.12 4.30 9.05
N PRO A 87 -15.13 3.83 8.29
CA PRO A 87 -15.04 2.56 7.55
C PRO A 87 -13.88 2.49 6.54
N GLU A 88 -13.49 3.64 5.97
CA GLU A 88 -12.42 3.75 4.99
C GLU A 88 -11.03 3.72 5.61
N ALA A 89 -10.90 4.02 6.91
CA ALA A 89 -9.63 4.01 7.61
C ALA A 89 -9.10 2.58 7.82
N ARG A 90 -7.77 2.46 7.90
CA ARG A 90 -7.10 1.18 8.20
C ARG A 90 -5.96 1.40 9.19
N ILE A 91 -5.74 0.40 10.03
CA ILE A 91 -4.57 0.29 10.91
C ILE A 91 -3.94 -1.07 10.64
N HIS A 92 -2.67 -1.06 10.26
CA HIS A 92 -1.87 -2.26 10.03
C HIS A 92 -0.70 -2.27 11.00
N TYR A 93 -0.19 -3.46 11.34
CA TYR A 93 1.05 -3.56 12.11
C TYR A 93 1.86 -4.79 11.72
N ALA A 94 3.16 -4.72 12.01
CA ALA A 94 4.09 -5.83 11.90
C ALA A 94 5.13 -5.75 13.00
N TYR A 95 5.48 -6.89 13.61
CA TYR A 95 6.62 -6.98 14.52
C TYR A 95 7.92 -6.76 13.75
N ILE A 96 8.77 -5.88 14.28
CA ILE A 96 10.14 -5.70 13.83
C ILE A 96 11.08 -6.52 14.71
N ASP A 97 10.83 -6.50 16.03
CA ASP A 97 11.60 -7.26 17.02
C ASP A 97 10.67 -7.61 18.20
N ALA A 98 10.65 -8.87 18.59
CA ALA A 98 9.87 -9.38 19.72
C ALA A 98 10.69 -9.51 21.02
N GLY A 99 11.93 -9.01 21.05
CA GLY A 99 12.78 -9.08 22.25
C GLY A 99 13.49 -10.42 22.45
N GLY A 100 13.72 -11.16 21.38
CA GLY A 100 14.42 -12.45 21.40
C GLY A 100 13.49 -13.66 21.37
N THR A 101 14.10 -14.88 21.48
CA THR A 101 13.42 -16.16 21.30
C THR A 101 13.37 -17.03 22.55
N ALA A 102 13.97 -16.59 23.67
CA ALA A 102 14.04 -17.35 24.91
C ALA A 102 12.83 -17.07 25.80
N PRO A 103 11.86 -18.00 25.95
CA PRO A 103 10.61 -17.75 26.70
C PRO A 103 10.82 -17.63 28.22
N ASN A 104 11.98 -18.03 28.73
CA ASN A 104 12.34 -17.90 30.13
C ASN A 104 13.06 -16.59 30.49
N VAL A 105 13.14 -15.65 29.57
CA VAL A 105 13.67 -14.30 29.77
C VAL A 105 12.54 -13.30 29.57
N VAL A 106 12.33 -12.41 30.56
CA VAL A 106 11.44 -11.25 30.38
C VAL A 106 12.10 -10.30 29.39
N GLN A 107 11.38 -9.93 28.31
CA GLN A 107 11.91 -9.12 27.22
C GLN A 107 12.09 -7.66 27.65
N ASP A 108 13.32 -7.16 27.61
CA ASP A 108 13.65 -5.79 27.95
C ASP A 108 13.50 -4.79 26.81
N HIS A 109 13.24 -5.28 25.60
CA HIS A 109 12.94 -4.49 24.42
C HIS A 109 11.97 -5.21 23.52
N ALA A 110 11.17 -4.45 22.77
CA ALA A 110 10.38 -4.93 21.63
C ALA A 110 10.06 -3.76 20.70
N THR A 111 9.99 -4.04 19.41
CA THR A 111 9.70 -3.02 18.39
C THR A 111 8.58 -3.49 17.47
N ILE A 112 7.60 -2.62 17.29
CA ILE A 112 6.48 -2.86 16.37
C ILE A 112 6.30 -1.66 15.45
N ARG A 113 6.06 -1.94 14.17
CA ARG A 113 5.67 -0.92 13.17
C ARG A 113 4.16 -0.87 13.06
N TYR A 114 3.63 0.34 13.04
CA TYR A 114 2.23 0.62 12.73
C TYR A 114 2.12 1.52 11.51
N GLU A 115 1.12 1.27 10.68
CA GLU A 115 0.68 2.13 9.58
C GLU A 115 -0.80 2.45 9.75
N VAL A 116 -1.12 3.73 9.59
CA VAL A 116 -2.47 4.27 9.69
C VAL A 116 -2.82 4.92 8.37
N ARG A 117 -3.95 4.54 7.77
CA ARG A 117 -4.45 5.07 6.50
C ARG A 117 -5.84 5.65 6.67
N SER A 118 -6.12 6.72 5.95
CA SER A 118 -7.44 7.35 5.88
C SER A 118 -7.56 8.18 4.60
N PRO A 119 -8.77 8.49 4.10
CA PRO A 119 -8.94 9.28 2.88
C PRO A 119 -8.22 10.62 2.88
N TRP A 120 -8.10 11.27 4.02
CA TRP A 120 -7.53 12.61 4.14
C TRP A 120 -6.42 12.68 5.20
N VAL A 121 -5.41 13.48 4.94
CA VAL A 121 -4.25 13.64 5.83
C VAL A 121 -4.64 14.10 7.24
N TYR A 122 -5.65 14.96 7.38
CA TYR A 122 -6.11 15.41 8.70
C TYR A 122 -6.73 14.26 9.52
N GLN A 123 -7.45 13.34 8.87
CA GLN A 123 -8.01 12.14 9.51
C GLN A 123 -6.90 11.16 9.94
N VAL A 124 -5.88 10.98 9.08
CA VAL A 124 -4.70 10.16 9.42
C VAL A 124 -3.99 10.72 10.64
N LYS A 125 -3.75 12.04 10.69
CA LYS A 125 -3.11 12.70 11.84
C LYS A 125 -3.88 12.48 13.13
N GLU A 126 -5.21 12.65 13.10
CA GLU A 126 -6.06 12.42 14.27
C GLU A 126 -6.01 10.95 14.73
N LEU A 127 -6.20 10.01 13.81
CA LEU A 127 -6.18 8.58 14.12
C LEU A 127 -4.81 8.12 14.61
N PHE A 128 -3.73 8.64 14.04
CA PHE A 128 -2.37 8.34 14.46
C PHE A 128 -2.08 8.81 15.90
N GLU A 129 -2.57 9.98 16.31
CA GLU A 129 -2.47 10.43 17.72
C GLU A 129 -3.22 9.48 18.66
N ARG A 130 -4.37 8.93 18.25
CA ARG A 130 -5.09 7.92 19.02
C ARG A 130 -4.28 6.63 19.17
N VAL A 131 -3.60 6.16 18.10
CA VAL A 131 -2.67 5.01 18.16
C VAL A 131 -1.51 5.28 19.12
N LYS A 132 -0.93 6.48 19.10
CA LYS A 132 0.13 6.88 20.05
C LYS A 132 -0.38 6.88 21.50
N ASN A 133 -1.63 7.27 21.73
CA ASN A 133 -2.24 7.21 23.08
C ASN A 133 -2.42 5.77 23.55
N VAL A 134 -2.78 4.83 22.66
CA VAL A 134 -2.83 3.40 22.96
C VAL A 134 -1.44 2.89 23.36
N ALA A 135 -0.39 3.24 22.62
CA ALA A 135 0.99 2.85 22.96
C ALA A 135 1.42 3.38 24.33
N ARG A 136 1.11 4.66 24.65
CA ARG A 136 1.37 5.24 25.98
C ARG A 136 0.61 4.51 27.08
N GLY A 137 -0.69 4.19 26.84
CA GLY A 137 -1.49 3.41 27.78
C GLY A 137 -0.88 2.03 28.05
N ALA A 138 -0.45 1.32 27.01
CA ALA A 138 0.19 0.03 27.12
C ALA A 138 1.50 0.10 27.94
N SER A 139 2.33 1.12 27.71
CA SER A 139 3.57 1.30 28.47
C SER A 139 3.31 1.59 29.96
N ILE A 140 2.27 2.37 30.28
CA ILE A 140 1.87 2.64 31.67
C ILE A 140 1.38 1.35 32.36
N MET A 141 0.58 0.56 31.66
CA MET A 141 0.03 -0.71 32.20
C MET A 141 1.10 -1.73 32.53
N THR A 142 2.24 -1.71 31.84
CA THR A 142 3.35 -2.68 31.97
C THR A 142 4.55 -2.11 32.74
N ASP A 143 4.48 -0.85 33.18
CA ASP A 143 5.59 -0.15 33.82
C ASP A 143 6.87 -0.14 32.93
N THR A 144 6.67 0.06 31.60
CA THR A 144 7.69 0.16 30.57
C THR A 144 7.75 1.60 30.01
N SER A 145 8.65 1.87 29.07
CA SER A 145 8.65 3.12 28.30
C SER A 145 8.42 2.84 26.81
N VAL A 146 7.90 3.84 26.08
CA VAL A 146 7.72 3.79 24.63
C VAL A 146 8.22 5.05 23.96
N GLU A 147 8.99 4.88 22.87
CA GLU A 147 9.37 5.92 21.92
C GLU A 147 8.70 5.65 20.58
N CYS A 148 8.26 6.70 19.89
CA CYS A 148 7.61 6.62 18.58
C CYS A 148 8.44 7.41 17.57
N GLU A 149 8.89 6.72 16.50
CA GLU A 149 9.66 7.32 15.41
C GLU A 149 8.89 7.17 14.09
N LEU A 150 8.57 8.29 13.43
CA LEU A 150 7.93 8.28 12.12
C LEU A 150 8.86 7.65 11.09
N SER A 151 8.34 6.67 10.33
CA SER A 151 9.05 6.01 9.24
C SER A 151 8.61 6.54 7.87
N MET A 152 7.32 6.92 7.74
CA MET A 152 6.76 7.49 6.51
C MET A 152 5.53 8.35 6.80
N ALA A 153 5.23 9.29 5.90
CA ALA A 153 3.98 10.04 5.89
C ALA A 153 3.73 10.58 4.48
N PHE A 154 2.62 10.19 3.85
CA PHE A 154 2.20 10.69 2.54
C PHE A 154 0.82 11.31 2.64
N THR A 155 0.61 12.37 1.87
CA THR A 155 -0.74 12.90 1.63
C THR A 155 -1.50 11.99 0.69
N GLU A 156 -2.81 12.15 0.64
CA GLU A 156 -3.67 11.53 -0.36
C GLU A 156 -3.34 12.02 -1.78
N TYR A 157 -3.48 11.15 -2.76
CA TYR A 157 -3.43 11.54 -4.17
C TYR A 157 -4.80 12.09 -4.59
N LEU A 158 -4.79 13.28 -5.18
CA LEU A 158 -6.00 13.97 -5.64
C LEU A 158 -6.16 13.83 -7.15
N PRO A 159 -7.36 13.45 -7.64
CA PRO A 159 -7.65 13.39 -9.07
C PRO A 159 -7.46 14.74 -9.77
N ASN A 160 -6.89 14.72 -10.99
CA ASN A 160 -6.81 15.89 -11.87
C ASN A 160 -7.51 15.59 -13.20
N ASN A 161 -8.80 15.95 -13.28
CA ASN A 161 -9.65 15.65 -14.44
C ASN A 161 -9.19 16.34 -15.74
N ALA A 162 -8.56 17.49 -15.66
CA ALA A 162 -8.07 18.20 -16.84
C ALA A 162 -6.90 17.44 -17.48
N LEU A 163 -5.90 17.06 -16.67
CA LEU A 163 -4.78 16.26 -17.13
C LEU A 163 -5.24 14.85 -17.56
N ALA A 164 -6.20 14.26 -16.86
CA ALA A 164 -6.72 12.94 -17.17
C ALA A 164 -7.34 12.84 -18.57
N LYS A 165 -8.09 13.86 -18.99
CA LYS A 165 -8.68 13.93 -20.35
C LYS A 165 -7.60 13.97 -21.42
N VAL A 166 -6.59 14.85 -21.24
CA VAL A 166 -5.49 14.96 -22.20
C VAL A 166 -4.68 13.69 -22.27
N ALA A 167 -4.40 13.06 -21.12
CA ALA A 167 -3.67 11.80 -21.08
C ALA A 167 -4.44 10.64 -21.71
N ASP A 168 -5.76 10.58 -21.52
CA ASP A 168 -6.59 9.57 -22.20
C ASP A 168 -6.54 9.72 -23.72
N GLU A 169 -6.69 10.93 -24.23
CA GLU A 169 -6.54 11.22 -25.66
C GLU A 169 -5.17 10.77 -26.19
N CYS A 170 -4.08 11.09 -25.48
CA CYS A 170 -2.73 10.65 -25.85
C CYS A 170 -2.57 9.13 -25.78
N LEU A 171 -3.09 8.46 -24.77
CA LEU A 171 -3.03 7.00 -24.65
C LEU A 171 -3.80 6.31 -25.78
N GLN A 172 -4.96 6.84 -26.15
CA GLN A 172 -5.74 6.32 -27.29
C GLN A 172 -4.98 6.49 -28.62
N GLU A 173 -4.22 7.57 -28.80
CA GLU A 173 -3.39 7.80 -29.99
C GLU A 173 -2.17 6.86 -30.04
N VAL A 174 -1.47 6.68 -28.90
CA VAL A 174 -0.28 5.82 -28.79
C VAL A 174 -0.63 4.34 -28.86
N GLY A 175 -1.76 3.96 -28.22
CA GLY A 175 -2.23 2.59 -28.10
C GLY A 175 -1.58 1.80 -26.97
N ALA A 176 -2.10 0.60 -26.73
CA ALA A 176 -1.62 -0.32 -25.72
C ALA A 176 -0.31 -1.02 -26.14
N PRO A 177 0.46 -1.57 -25.18
CA PRO A 177 1.59 -2.44 -25.48
C PRO A 177 1.19 -3.60 -26.41
N LYS A 178 2.13 -4.02 -27.27
CA LYS A 178 1.91 -5.13 -28.20
C LYS A 178 2.55 -6.40 -27.66
N TRP A 179 1.72 -7.41 -27.48
CA TRP A 179 2.13 -8.71 -26.94
C TRP A 179 2.29 -9.73 -28.06
N ASP A 180 3.30 -10.58 -27.94
CA ASP A 180 3.48 -11.75 -28.79
C ASP A 180 3.01 -13.04 -28.10
N ASP A 181 3.07 -14.16 -28.83
CA ASP A 181 2.60 -15.45 -28.30
C ASP A 181 3.41 -15.93 -27.08
N ALA A 182 4.70 -15.55 -26.98
CA ALA A 182 5.53 -15.90 -25.83
C ALA A 182 5.12 -15.11 -24.59
N ASP A 183 4.74 -13.85 -24.73
CA ASP A 183 4.20 -13.03 -23.65
C ASP A 183 2.90 -13.61 -23.10
N TYR A 184 1.96 -13.95 -23.98
CA TYR A 184 0.69 -14.56 -23.59
C TYR A 184 0.90 -15.91 -22.90
N ALA A 185 1.80 -16.73 -23.42
CA ALA A 185 2.14 -18.03 -22.81
C ALA A 185 2.70 -17.85 -21.40
N MET A 186 3.65 -16.93 -21.23
CA MET A 186 4.23 -16.62 -19.91
C MET A 186 3.17 -16.09 -18.95
N ALA A 187 2.35 -15.14 -19.35
CA ALA A 187 1.28 -14.58 -18.53
C ALA A 187 0.27 -15.65 -18.09
N LYS A 188 -0.08 -16.57 -18.99
CA LYS A 188 -0.96 -17.71 -18.72
C LYS A 188 -0.35 -18.69 -17.71
N GLU A 189 0.96 -18.97 -17.79
CA GLU A 189 1.67 -19.77 -16.81
C GLU A 189 1.57 -19.16 -15.40
N PHE A 190 1.78 -17.86 -15.27
CA PHE A 190 1.60 -17.17 -13.99
C PHE A 190 0.16 -17.22 -13.49
N LEU A 191 -0.82 -17.00 -14.35
CA LEU A 191 -2.24 -17.08 -14.00
C LEU A 191 -2.61 -18.46 -13.45
N ASN A 192 -2.09 -19.54 -14.05
CA ASN A 192 -2.31 -20.91 -13.64
C ASN A 192 -1.68 -21.30 -12.29
N THR A 193 -0.83 -20.45 -11.70
CA THR A 193 -0.27 -20.69 -10.36
C THR A 193 -1.21 -20.31 -9.22
N TYR A 194 -2.29 -19.60 -9.51
CA TYR A 194 -3.26 -19.22 -8.49
C TYR A 194 -4.20 -20.37 -8.11
N PRO A 195 -4.52 -20.51 -6.81
CA PRO A 195 -5.51 -21.49 -6.36
C PRO A 195 -6.91 -21.09 -6.85
N GLU A 196 -7.82 -22.06 -6.95
CA GLU A 196 -9.17 -21.87 -7.52
C GLU A 196 -9.95 -20.74 -6.82
N THR A 197 -9.82 -20.59 -5.50
CA THR A 197 -10.46 -19.51 -4.75
C THR A 197 -9.99 -18.12 -5.18
N THR A 198 -8.73 -17.98 -5.60
CA THR A 198 -8.20 -16.74 -6.17
C THR A 198 -8.66 -16.57 -7.60
N MET A 199 -8.71 -17.67 -8.39
CA MET A 199 -9.19 -17.66 -9.77
C MET A 199 -10.66 -17.26 -9.89
N GLU A 200 -11.51 -17.61 -8.92
CA GLU A 200 -12.89 -17.11 -8.85
C GLU A 200 -12.97 -15.60 -8.77
N ASN A 201 -12.15 -14.99 -7.92
CA ASN A 201 -12.04 -13.52 -7.81
C ASN A 201 -11.46 -12.89 -9.09
N ILE A 202 -10.47 -13.52 -9.71
CA ILE A 202 -9.89 -13.06 -10.99
C ILE A 202 -10.94 -13.07 -12.09
N ARG A 203 -11.72 -14.15 -12.22
CA ARG A 203 -12.84 -14.23 -13.18
C ARG A 203 -13.87 -13.12 -12.95
N ALA A 204 -14.25 -12.87 -11.69
CA ALA A 204 -15.16 -11.78 -11.36
C ALA A 204 -14.61 -10.39 -11.77
N GLN A 205 -13.33 -10.13 -11.56
CA GLN A 205 -12.67 -8.89 -11.99
C GLN A 205 -12.59 -8.77 -13.52
N ILE A 206 -12.34 -9.87 -14.22
CA ILE A 206 -12.35 -9.90 -15.70
C ILE A 206 -13.74 -9.57 -16.21
N ILE A 207 -14.78 -10.19 -15.66
CA ILE A 207 -16.18 -9.94 -16.04
C ILE A 207 -16.55 -8.47 -15.77
N GLU A 208 -16.17 -7.92 -14.63
CA GLU A 208 -16.42 -6.51 -14.29
C GLU A 208 -15.75 -5.54 -15.28
N THR A 209 -14.54 -5.88 -15.74
CA THR A 209 -13.72 -5.00 -16.57
C THR A 209 -14.02 -5.13 -18.07
N TYR A 210 -14.15 -6.35 -18.56
CA TYR A 210 -14.23 -6.68 -19.99
C TYR A 210 -15.58 -7.23 -20.45
N GLY A 211 -16.44 -7.65 -19.53
CA GLY A 211 -17.72 -8.31 -19.81
C GLY A 211 -17.62 -9.84 -19.76
N GLU A 212 -18.74 -10.48 -19.48
CA GLU A 212 -18.84 -11.95 -19.35
C GLU A 212 -18.53 -12.67 -20.67
N ASP A 213 -18.92 -12.09 -21.79
CA ASP A 213 -18.71 -12.62 -23.14
C ASP A 213 -17.22 -12.69 -23.54
N ARG A 214 -16.34 -11.94 -22.89
CA ARG A 214 -14.91 -11.94 -23.15
C ARG A 214 -14.09 -12.75 -22.16
N LEU A 215 -14.71 -13.36 -21.15
CA LEU A 215 -14.00 -14.07 -20.08
C LEU A 215 -13.00 -15.11 -20.61
N GLU A 216 -13.46 -16.01 -21.50
CA GLU A 216 -12.60 -17.08 -22.05
C GLU A 216 -11.47 -16.53 -22.93
N GLU A 217 -11.73 -15.48 -23.71
CA GLU A 217 -10.72 -14.80 -24.51
C GLU A 217 -9.60 -14.24 -23.62
N ILE A 218 -9.97 -13.54 -22.55
CA ILE A 218 -9.00 -12.91 -21.63
C ILE A 218 -8.25 -13.97 -20.82
N LEU A 219 -8.88 -15.06 -20.41
CA LEU A 219 -8.19 -16.16 -19.74
C LEU A 219 -7.19 -16.88 -20.66
N GLU A 220 -7.46 -16.95 -21.95
CA GLU A 220 -6.54 -17.53 -22.94
C GLU A 220 -5.38 -16.59 -23.26
N LYS A 221 -5.62 -15.27 -23.33
CA LYS A 221 -4.63 -14.21 -23.58
C LYS A 221 -4.63 -13.18 -22.46
N PRO A 222 -4.09 -13.51 -21.27
CA PRO A 222 -4.34 -12.75 -20.05
C PRO A 222 -3.44 -11.50 -19.92
N LEU A 223 -3.26 -10.74 -21.00
CA LEU A 223 -2.57 -9.45 -21.00
C LEU A 223 -3.47 -8.40 -21.64
N ASP A 224 -3.61 -7.28 -20.95
CA ASP A 224 -4.44 -6.18 -21.45
C ASP A 224 -3.79 -5.54 -22.68
N SER A 225 -4.50 -5.57 -23.80
CA SER A 225 -4.09 -5.03 -25.11
C SER A 225 -4.94 -3.84 -25.55
N GLU A 226 -5.70 -3.25 -24.63
CA GLU A 226 -6.62 -2.15 -24.90
C GLU A 226 -6.26 -0.94 -24.01
N ILE A 227 -6.69 0.25 -24.43
CA ILE A 227 -6.72 1.42 -23.56
C ILE A 227 -8.15 1.58 -23.04
N HIS A 228 -8.31 1.50 -21.71
CA HIS A 228 -9.61 1.71 -21.08
C HIS A 228 -9.89 3.21 -20.98
N PRO A 229 -11.00 3.71 -21.58
CA PRO A 229 -11.30 5.12 -21.62
C PRO A 229 -11.48 5.72 -20.23
N PHE A 230 -10.96 6.91 -20.02
CA PHE A 230 -11.19 7.66 -18.80
C PHE A 230 -12.66 8.06 -18.66
N ASN A 231 -13.22 7.80 -17.48
CA ASN A 231 -14.58 8.21 -17.14
C ASN A 231 -14.58 9.04 -15.85
N PRO A 232 -14.80 10.37 -15.92
CA PRO A 232 -14.79 11.25 -14.77
C PRO A 232 -15.90 10.94 -13.75
N ASP A 233 -16.98 10.28 -14.16
CA ASP A 233 -18.10 9.91 -13.28
C ASP A 233 -17.80 8.63 -12.45
N LYS A 234 -16.69 7.94 -12.72
CA LYS A 234 -16.27 6.70 -12.04
C LYS A 234 -15.08 6.89 -11.11
N ILE A 235 -14.76 8.12 -10.71
CA ILE A 235 -13.69 8.37 -9.74
C ILE A 235 -14.07 7.73 -8.39
N LYS A 236 -13.18 6.90 -7.86
CA LYS A 236 -13.37 6.15 -6.61
C LYS A 236 -12.25 6.48 -5.61
N LEU A 237 -12.52 6.22 -4.35
CA LEU A 237 -11.47 6.09 -3.33
C LEU A 237 -10.83 4.72 -3.46
N THR A 238 -9.52 4.67 -3.68
CA THR A 238 -8.73 3.43 -3.66
C THR A 238 -8.15 3.18 -2.27
N ALA A 239 -7.95 1.93 -1.92
CA ALA A 239 -7.40 1.55 -0.61
C ALA A 239 -5.89 1.82 -0.48
N GLY A 240 -5.19 2.04 -1.60
CA GLY A 240 -3.75 2.30 -1.66
C GLY A 240 -3.37 3.69 -1.15
N SER A 241 -2.06 3.87 -0.98
CA SER A 241 -1.42 5.16 -0.69
C SER A 241 -0.18 5.26 -1.57
N THR A 242 0.17 6.46 -2.00
CA THR A 242 1.38 6.70 -2.81
C THR A 242 1.97 8.07 -2.50
N ASP A 243 3.30 8.18 -2.54
CA ASP A 243 4.01 9.44 -2.34
C ASP A 243 3.85 10.43 -3.52
N VAL A 244 3.18 10.01 -4.60
CA VAL A 244 2.73 10.90 -5.70
C VAL A 244 1.69 11.91 -5.20
N GLY A 245 0.97 11.60 -4.11
CA GLY A 245 0.04 12.54 -3.46
C GLY A 245 0.71 13.86 -3.10
N ASP A 246 1.89 13.81 -2.46
CA ASP A 246 2.64 15.01 -2.08
C ASP A 246 3.08 15.87 -3.28
N VAL A 247 3.35 15.23 -4.43
CA VAL A 247 3.64 15.94 -5.68
C VAL A 247 2.42 16.71 -6.17
N GLY A 248 1.22 16.11 -6.05
CA GLY A 248 -0.04 16.74 -6.44
C GLY A 248 -0.38 18.02 -5.68
N TYR A 249 0.18 18.21 -4.48
CA TYR A 249 0.06 19.45 -3.72
C TYR A 249 1.09 20.52 -4.14
N ALA A 250 2.17 20.13 -4.84
CA ALA A 250 3.19 21.05 -5.33
C ALA A 250 2.95 21.46 -6.80
N ALA A 251 2.52 20.53 -7.66
CA ALA A 251 2.22 20.75 -9.07
C ALA A 251 1.05 19.89 -9.54
N PRO A 252 0.27 20.30 -10.55
CA PRO A 252 -0.76 19.45 -11.16
C PRO A 252 -0.17 18.10 -11.57
N THR A 253 -0.72 17.00 -11.05
CA THR A 253 -0.11 15.67 -11.22
C THR A 253 -1.14 14.67 -11.71
N LEU A 254 -0.69 13.78 -12.59
CA LEU A 254 -1.46 12.65 -13.07
C LEU A 254 -0.64 11.37 -13.02
N ASN A 255 -1.30 10.27 -12.67
CA ASN A 255 -0.77 8.92 -12.76
C ASN A 255 -1.48 8.13 -13.86
N ILE A 256 -0.74 7.33 -14.60
CA ILE A 256 -1.27 6.39 -15.59
C ILE A 256 -0.88 4.97 -15.21
N ASN A 257 -1.76 4.02 -15.48
CA ASN A 257 -1.51 2.60 -15.31
C ASN A 257 -1.16 1.98 -16.67
N ILE A 258 -0.09 1.19 -16.69
CA ILE A 258 0.32 0.44 -17.88
C ILE A 258 0.40 -1.04 -17.50
N ALA A 259 -0.17 -1.89 -18.33
CA ALA A 259 -0.14 -3.33 -18.14
C ALA A 259 1.31 -3.85 -18.20
N THR A 260 1.75 -4.47 -17.10
CA THR A 260 3.07 -5.08 -16.93
C THR A 260 2.98 -6.48 -16.35
N ALA A 261 1.76 -6.96 -16.10
CA ALA A 261 1.47 -8.27 -15.53
C ALA A 261 0.12 -8.77 -16.06
N CYS A 262 -0.14 -10.07 -15.90
CA CYS A 262 -1.37 -10.70 -16.34
C CYS A 262 -2.60 -10.06 -15.68
N VAL A 263 -3.69 -10.01 -16.41
CA VAL A 263 -4.99 -9.51 -15.94
C VAL A 263 -5.39 -10.24 -14.66
N GLY A 264 -5.82 -9.48 -13.65
CA GLY A 264 -6.22 -10.01 -12.35
C GLY A 264 -5.07 -10.46 -11.46
N ASN A 265 -3.81 -10.21 -11.84
CA ASN A 265 -2.67 -10.54 -10.99
C ASN A 265 -2.80 -9.87 -9.61
N VAL A 266 -2.56 -10.65 -8.57
CA VAL A 266 -2.69 -10.18 -7.17
C VAL A 266 -1.49 -9.32 -6.80
N GLY A 267 -1.73 -8.11 -6.31
CA GLY A 267 -0.70 -7.23 -5.78
C GLY A 267 0.05 -7.86 -4.57
N HIS A 268 1.31 -7.46 -4.36
CA HIS A 268 2.17 -7.97 -3.26
C HIS A 268 2.36 -9.50 -3.25
N SER A 269 2.25 -10.15 -4.42
CA SER A 269 2.47 -11.59 -4.59
C SER A 269 3.81 -11.86 -5.25
N TRP A 270 4.32 -13.10 -5.09
CA TRP A 270 5.55 -13.52 -5.79
C TRP A 270 5.37 -13.51 -7.31
N GLN A 271 4.14 -13.75 -7.80
CA GLN A 271 3.80 -13.66 -9.22
C GLN A 271 4.01 -12.23 -9.74
N MET A 272 3.60 -11.21 -8.98
CA MET A 272 3.83 -9.81 -9.35
C MET A 272 5.32 -9.51 -9.45
N VAL A 273 6.10 -9.93 -8.46
CA VAL A 273 7.57 -9.73 -8.45
C VAL A 273 8.23 -10.40 -9.66
N ALA A 274 7.88 -11.65 -9.92
CA ALA A 274 8.47 -12.40 -11.03
C ALA A 274 8.12 -11.79 -12.40
N GLN A 275 6.85 -11.39 -12.61
CA GLN A 275 6.44 -10.73 -13.85
C GLN A 275 7.11 -9.38 -14.03
N SER A 276 7.22 -8.56 -12.96
CA SER A 276 7.89 -7.25 -13.02
C SER A 276 9.37 -7.33 -13.39
N CYS A 277 10.02 -8.46 -13.15
CA CYS A 277 11.41 -8.73 -13.55
C CYS A 277 11.53 -9.42 -14.92
N SER A 278 10.44 -9.68 -15.61
CA SER A 278 10.42 -10.39 -16.89
C SER A 278 10.47 -9.44 -18.09
N PRO A 279 10.82 -9.91 -19.30
CA PRO A 279 10.74 -9.10 -20.52
C PRO A 279 9.34 -8.54 -20.80
N LEU A 280 8.29 -9.21 -20.33
CA LEU A 280 6.89 -8.76 -20.44
C LEU A 280 6.69 -7.37 -19.82
N ALA A 281 7.25 -7.12 -18.65
CA ALA A 281 7.07 -5.85 -17.94
C ALA A 281 7.94 -4.71 -18.52
N HIS A 282 8.89 -5.02 -19.45
CA HIS A 282 9.84 -4.07 -19.99
C HIS A 282 9.55 -3.71 -21.45
N LYS A 283 8.44 -4.13 -22.03
CA LYS A 283 7.96 -3.75 -23.36
C LYS A 283 7.32 -2.37 -23.36
#